data_c52538bab17bd2eab7088c0fc281cb88
#
_entry.id   c52538bab17bd2eab7088c0fc281cb88
#
_cell.length_a   1.000
_cell.length_b   1.000
_cell.length_c   1.000
_cell.angle_alpha   90.00
_cell.angle_beta   90.00
_cell.angle_gamma   90.00
#
_symmetry.space_group_name_H-M   'P 1'
#
loop_
_entity.id
_entity.type
_entity.pdbx_description
1 polymer ?
#
loop_
_entity_poly.entity_id
_entity_poly.type
_entity_poly.pdbx_seq_one_letter_code
_entity_poly.pdbx_strand_id
1 'polypeptide(L)'
;MKKKYQVLFFFLFLLFSVFGVSAQEKKANYGNTPDEVIPYGGFHKAYIDFFDKPQPFTGAGREKPEPTGLKEVRIGYLGPLEGSVMVPQGIQMLQGAQLAVEEANKKGGYKGIPFKIMEHNDVGLWGAAANKVVEMNDEHVWAFLGSIDDINTHVALRMTLKLEIPMVNSGDPDPTLTETRIPWMIRVIGDDRQSCYALSEYIYKVKKYKRVAVLRVDNRYGRVGVKEFREAARRMNHPLILEIRYTEGDTTFTPQIQRIIDSEPDAVLLWGNAKETALALKEMRKMGMNAPVFGSDRLMSPEFLKIAGKDAEGVVTTCQYNPNIDNPKLKAFQKNYKKRFGMDADVFAAHAYDGMNILIDAIKKAGLNRAKIRDVLTDLKTFQGYEGVTGKIIFDGSWNDIGAIWMTEVRDGEYHFFPTPPFTSGKVACND
;
A
#
# COMPACT_ATOMS: atom_id res chain seq x y z
N MET A 1 -16.43 -87.16 -31.04
CA MET A 1 -16.13 -85.91 -31.79
C MET A 1 -16.36 -84.75 -30.84
N LYS A 2 -15.29 -84.15 -30.30
CA LYS A 2 -15.37 -83.06 -29.37
C LYS A 2 -14.79 -81.78 -30.06
N LYS A 3 -15.60 -80.78 -30.32
CA LYS A 3 -15.16 -79.47 -30.85
C LYS A 3 -14.68 -78.63 -29.68
N LYS A 4 -13.39 -78.22 -29.73
CA LYS A 4 -12.80 -77.24 -28.84
C LYS A 4 -13.20 -75.83 -29.36
N TYR A 5 -13.81 -75.02 -28.50
CA TYR A 5 -13.95 -73.61 -28.73
C TYR A 5 -12.74 -72.92 -28.08
N GLN A 6 -11.92 -72.30 -28.91
CA GLN A 6 -10.95 -71.34 -28.45
C GLN A 6 -11.65 -69.98 -28.28
N VAL A 7 -11.65 -69.46 -27.04
CA VAL A 7 -12.10 -68.13 -26.72
C VAL A 7 -10.89 -67.22 -26.84
N LEU A 8 -10.91 -66.35 -27.85
CA LEU A 8 -9.92 -65.31 -28.07
C LEU A 8 -10.25 -64.13 -27.16
N PHE A 9 -9.47 -63.94 -26.06
CA PHE A 9 -9.55 -62.74 -25.25
C PHE A 9 -8.84 -61.60 -25.97
N PHE A 10 -9.58 -60.65 -26.51
CA PHE A 10 -9.07 -59.39 -26.95
C PHE A 10 -8.89 -58.49 -25.74
N PHE A 11 -7.65 -58.28 -25.30
CA PHE A 11 -7.31 -57.21 -24.37
C PHE A 11 -7.34 -55.90 -25.11
N LEU A 12 -8.42 -55.13 -24.95
CA LEU A 12 -8.51 -53.75 -25.39
C LEU A 12 -7.78 -52.93 -24.34
N PHE A 13 -6.51 -52.60 -24.59
CA PHE A 13 -5.79 -51.54 -23.84
C PHE A 13 -6.39 -50.21 -24.19
N LEU A 14 -7.35 -49.75 -23.39
CA LEU A 14 -7.77 -48.35 -23.39
C LEU A 14 -6.63 -47.55 -22.77
N LEU A 15 -5.79 -46.97 -23.63
CA LEU A 15 -4.90 -45.87 -23.27
C LEU A 15 -5.77 -44.66 -22.87
N PHE A 16 -6.10 -44.58 -21.59
CA PHE A 16 -6.49 -43.31 -20.99
C PHE A 16 -5.23 -42.42 -21.03
N SER A 17 -5.09 -41.65 -22.09
CA SER A 17 -4.28 -40.45 -22.07
C SER A 17 -4.93 -39.54 -21.04
N VAL A 18 -4.47 -39.61 -19.80
CA VAL A 18 -4.66 -38.60 -18.79
C VAL A 18 -3.97 -37.35 -19.35
N PHE A 19 -4.74 -36.58 -20.11
CA PHE A 19 -4.40 -35.17 -20.26
C PHE A 19 -4.50 -34.60 -18.84
N GLY A 20 -3.39 -34.63 -18.15
CA GLY A 20 -3.18 -33.76 -17.02
C GLY A 20 -3.35 -32.34 -17.53
N VAL A 21 -4.56 -31.82 -17.46
CA VAL A 21 -4.77 -30.40 -17.43
C VAL A 21 -4.07 -29.97 -16.16
N SER A 22 -2.79 -29.64 -16.30
CA SER A 22 -2.10 -28.82 -15.35
C SER A 22 -2.98 -27.58 -15.27
N ALA A 23 -3.85 -27.54 -14.29
CA ALA A 23 -4.46 -26.30 -13.87
C ALA A 23 -3.26 -25.43 -13.51
N GLN A 24 -2.87 -24.58 -14.44
CA GLN A 24 -1.91 -23.54 -14.20
C GLN A 24 -2.53 -22.77 -13.04
N GLU A 25 -2.04 -23.01 -11.83
CA GLU A 25 -2.50 -22.30 -10.65
C GLU A 25 -2.39 -20.84 -11.01
N LYS A 26 -3.54 -20.19 -11.11
CA LYS A 26 -3.65 -18.81 -11.49
C LYS A 26 -2.92 -18.04 -10.41
N LYS A 27 -1.75 -17.53 -10.72
CA LYS A 27 -0.93 -16.77 -9.80
C LYS A 27 -1.78 -15.62 -9.26
N ALA A 28 -1.94 -15.54 -7.96
CA ALA A 28 -2.74 -14.47 -7.36
C ALA A 28 -2.13 -13.11 -7.74
N ASN A 29 -3.01 -12.13 -7.93
CA ASN A 29 -2.65 -10.79 -8.39
C ASN A 29 -2.18 -9.89 -7.24
N TYR A 30 -1.27 -10.36 -6.40
CA TYR A 30 -0.69 -9.60 -5.30
C TYR A 30 0.75 -9.11 -5.59
N GLY A 31 1.07 -8.87 -6.85
CA GLY A 31 2.39 -8.41 -7.26
C GLY A 31 3.50 -9.34 -6.79
N ASN A 32 4.38 -8.81 -5.94
CA ASN A 32 5.47 -9.57 -5.36
C ASN A 32 5.09 -10.33 -4.07
N THR A 33 3.85 -10.25 -3.60
CA THR A 33 3.41 -10.96 -2.41
C THR A 33 3.09 -12.40 -2.80
N PRO A 34 3.75 -13.41 -2.21
CA PRO A 34 3.45 -14.81 -2.49
C PRO A 34 2.07 -15.21 -2.02
N ASP A 35 1.52 -16.24 -2.68
CA ASP A 35 0.17 -16.72 -2.43
C ASP A 35 -0.05 -17.14 -0.97
N GLU A 36 0.99 -17.61 -0.27
CA GLU A 36 0.93 -18.03 1.13
C GLU A 36 0.69 -16.89 2.11
N VAL A 37 0.99 -15.65 1.74
CA VAL A 37 0.79 -14.48 2.60
C VAL A 37 -0.39 -13.60 2.17
N ILE A 38 -1.10 -14.00 1.13
CA ILE A 38 -2.37 -13.41 0.75
C ILE A 38 -3.38 -13.65 1.87
N PRO A 39 -4.25 -12.68 2.23
CA PRO A 39 -5.33 -12.93 3.16
C PRO A 39 -6.13 -14.15 2.72
N TYR A 40 -6.31 -15.07 3.63
CA TYR A 40 -7.06 -16.32 3.38
C TYR A 40 -6.47 -17.26 2.31
N GLY A 41 -5.26 -17.03 1.81
CA GLY A 41 -4.62 -17.84 0.75
C GLY A 41 -4.42 -19.31 1.12
N GLY A 42 -4.33 -19.65 2.40
CA GLY A 42 -4.25 -21.03 2.90
C GLY A 42 -5.61 -21.71 3.12
N PHE A 43 -6.72 -21.03 2.83
CA PHE A 43 -8.05 -21.53 3.11
C PHE A 43 -8.72 -22.13 1.85
N HIS A 44 -9.77 -21.57 1.42
CA HIS A 44 -10.67 -22.08 0.43
C HIS A 44 -10.42 -21.41 -0.93
N LYS A 45 -10.58 -22.14 -2.02
CA LYS A 45 -10.60 -21.57 -3.38
C LYS A 45 -11.54 -20.35 -3.50
N ALA A 46 -12.63 -20.34 -2.76
CA ALA A 46 -13.57 -19.20 -2.72
C ALA A 46 -12.92 -17.90 -2.21
N TYR A 47 -11.94 -17.99 -1.31
CA TYR A 47 -11.22 -16.82 -0.83
C TYR A 47 -10.18 -16.32 -1.84
N ILE A 48 -9.54 -17.22 -2.58
CA ILE A 48 -8.65 -16.84 -3.69
C ILE A 48 -9.47 -16.12 -4.76
N ASP A 49 -10.61 -16.69 -5.16
CA ASP A 49 -11.54 -16.08 -6.12
C ASP A 49 -12.06 -14.72 -5.61
N PHE A 50 -12.15 -14.51 -4.29
CA PHE A 50 -12.57 -13.24 -3.72
C PHE A 50 -11.61 -12.10 -4.07
N PHE A 51 -10.30 -12.32 -4.07
CA PHE A 51 -9.31 -11.29 -4.42
C PHE A 51 -9.02 -11.22 -5.92
N ASP A 52 -9.28 -12.29 -6.67
CA ASP A 52 -9.08 -12.33 -8.11
C ASP A 52 -10.23 -11.70 -8.91
N LYS A 53 -11.41 -11.62 -8.32
CA LYS A 53 -12.62 -11.16 -9.03
C LYS A 53 -13.17 -9.88 -8.40
N PRO A 54 -13.14 -8.74 -9.13
CA PRO A 54 -13.73 -7.51 -8.63
C PRO A 54 -15.24 -7.67 -8.43
N GLN A 55 -15.79 -7.01 -7.42
CA GLN A 55 -17.22 -6.91 -7.21
C GLN A 55 -17.83 -5.90 -8.19
N PRO A 56 -18.79 -6.31 -9.02
CA PRO A 56 -19.47 -5.36 -9.87
C PRO A 56 -20.34 -4.41 -9.03
N PHE A 57 -20.31 -3.14 -9.38
CA PHE A 57 -21.27 -2.18 -8.84
C PHE A 57 -22.57 -2.22 -9.64
N THR A 58 -23.65 -2.54 -8.98
CA THR A 58 -24.99 -2.66 -9.59
C THR A 58 -25.96 -1.55 -9.18
N GLY A 59 -25.48 -0.59 -8.37
CA GLY A 59 -26.29 0.55 -7.91
C GLY A 59 -26.67 1.52 -9.01
N ALA A 60 -27.65 2.36 -8.72
CA ALA A 60 -28.15 3.44 -9.59
C ALA A 60 -27.15 4.58 -9.76
N GLY A 61 -27.51 5.60 -10.50
CA GLY A 61 -26.78 6.87 -10.62
C GLY A 61 -26.10 7.10 -11.97
N ARG A 62 -25.89 6.05 -12.77
CA ARG A 62 -25.29 6.18 -14.13
C ARG A 62 -26.17 6.94 -15.10
N GLU A 63 -27.47 6.93 -14.89
CA GLU A 63 -28.49 7.61 -15.69
C GLU A 63 -28.50 9.13 -15.48
N LYS A 64 -27.90 9.62 -14.38
CA LYS A 64 -27.84 11.06 -14.09
C LYS A 64 -27.05 11.78 -15.17
N PRO A 65 -27.62 12.83 -15.80
CA PRO A 65 -26.94 13.62 -16.83
C PRO A 65 -25.77 14.42 -16.22
N GLU A 66 -24.80 14.78 -17.06
CA GLU A 66 -23.78 15.75 -16.66
C GLU A 66 -24.42 17.12 -16.38
N PRO A 67 -24.05 17.79 -15.30
CA PRO A 67 -24.50 19.17 -15.08
C PRO A 67 -23.88 20.10 -16.10
N THR A 68 -24.59 21.16 -16.42
CA THR A 68 -24.14 22.21 -17.34
C THR A 68 -23.84 23.49 -16.61
N GLY A 69 -23.06 24.40 -17.23
CA GLY A 69 -22.77 25.72 -16.69
C GLY A 69 -21.80 25.76 -15.50
N LEU A 70 -21.04 24.70 -15.26
CA LEU A 70 -20.03 24.67 -14.22
C LEU A 70 -18.87 25.62 -14.55
N LYS A 71 -18.39 26.34 -13.54
CA LYS A 71 -17.19 27.18 -13.64
C LYS A 71 -15.91 26.45 -13.25
N GLU A 72 -16.02 25.36 -12.48
CA GLU A 72 -14.93 24.54 -11.98
C GLU A 72 -15.39 23.09 -11.78
N VAL A 73 -14.47 22.14 -11.94
CA VAL A 73 -14.67 20.71 -11.59
C VAL A 73 -13.96 20.46 -10.28
N ARG A 74 -14.73 20.24 -9.22
CA ARG A 74 -14.21 20.10 -7.86
C ARG A 74 -13.76 18.66 -7.59
N ILE A 75 -12.53 18.53 -7.06
CA ILE A 75 -11.95 17.27 -6.57
C ILE A 75 -11.58 17.48 -5.11
N GLY A 76 -11.99 16.60 -4.23
CA GLY A 76 -11.64 16.69 -2.81
C GLY A 76 -10.21 16.22 -2.53
N TYR A 77 -9.61 16.78 -1.52
CA TYR A 77 -8.41 16.30 -0.86
C TYR A 77 -8.72 16.09 0.63
N LEU A 78 -8.33 14.94 1.17
CA LEU A 78 -8.49 14.60 2.58
C LEU A 78 -7.15 14.14 3.15
N GLY A 79 -6.65 14.78 4.19
CA GLY A 79 -5.39 14.38 4.81
C GLY A 79 -4.99 15.27 5.98
N PRO A 80 -3.94 14.90 6.74
CA PRO A 80 -3.49 15.67 7.89
C PRO A 80 -2.81 16.95 7.45
N LEU A 81 -3.48 18.08 7.65
CA LEU A 81 -2.97 19.42 7.33
C LEU A 81 -2.59 20.23 8.58
N GLU A 82 -3.13 19.85 9.73
CA GLU A 82 -2.82 20.43 11.04
C GLU A 82 -3.11 19.43 12.17
N GLY A 83 -2.51 19.64 13.34
CA GLY A 83 -2.85 18.87 14.54
C GLY A 83 -2.39 17.40 14.58
N SER A 84 -1.46 16.99 13.72
CA SER A 84 -0.92 15.62 13.66
C SER A 84 0.60 15.64 13.45
N VAL A 85 1.27 14.59 13.90
CA VAL A 85 2.69 14.34 13.58
C VAL A 85 2.90 14.04 12.09
N MET A 86 1.85 13.69 11.35
CA MET A 86 1.86 13.39 9.91
C MET A 86 1.59 14.62 9.02
N VAL A 87 1.53 15.83 9.60
CA VAL A 87 1.30 17.08 8.81
C VAL A 87 2.34 17.27 7.69
N PRO A 88 3.65 17.03 7.88
CA PRO A 88 4.61 17.18 6.79
C PRO A 88 4.28 16.28 5.58
N GLN A 89 3.89 15.04 5.83
CA GLN A 89 3.51 14.07 4.80
C GLN A 89 2.17 14.44 4.13
N GLY A 90 1.19 14.89 4.94
CA GLY A 90 -0.08 15.40 4.43
C GLY A 90 0.09 16.61 3.50
N ILE A 91 0.98 17.54 3.86
CA ILE A 91 1.31 18.69 3.00
C ILE A 91 1.96 18.20 1.70
N GLN A 92 2.92 17.29 1.74
CA GLN A 92 3.55 16.76 0.53
C GLN A 92 2.55 16.02 -0.36
N MET A 93 1.63 15.23 0.23
CA MET A 93 0.54 14.58 -0.49
C MET A 93 -0.35 15.61 -1.20
N LEU A 94 -0.75 16.70 -0.49
CA LEU A 94 -1.51 17.79 -1.10
C LEU A 94 -0.75 18.44 -2.25
N GLN A 95 0.52 18.73 -2.07
CA GLN A 95 1.38 19.35 -3.09
C GLN A 95 1.51 18.48 -4.34
N GLY A 96 1.63 17.15 -4.19
CA GLY A 96 1.61 16.22 -5.32
C GLY A 96 0.30 16.30 -6.11
N ALA A 97 -0.82 16.31 -5.40
CA ALA A 97 -2.14 16.47 -6.01
C ALA A 97 -2.32 17.84 -6.69
N GLN A 98 -1.85 18.91 -6.06
CA GLN A 98 -1.89 20.28 -6.65
C GLN A 98 -1.09 20.36 -7.94
N LEU A 99 0.11 19.78 -8.00
CA LEU A 99 0.92 19.78 -9.21
C LEU A 99 0.21 19.05 -10.35
N ALA A 100 -0.41 17.90 -10.10
CA ALA A 100 -1.18 17.17 -11.10
C ALA A 100 -2.37 18.01 -11.64
N VAL A 101 -3.10 18.67 -10.75
CA VAL A 101 -4.22 19.56 -11.13
C VAL A 101 -3.74 20.78 -11.93
N GLU A 102 -2.65 21.41 -11.52
CA GLU A 102 -2.06 22.54 -12.25
C GLU A 102 -1.65 22.14 -13.66
N GLU A 103 -1.04 20.96 -13.82
CA GLU A 103 -0.64 20.43 -15.13
C GLU A 103 -1.86 20.05 -15.99
N ALA A 104 -2.90 19.47 -15.41
CA ALA A 104 -4.14 19.16 -16.11
C ALA A 104 -4.86 20.43 -16.59
N ASN A 105 -4.87 21.48 -15.76
CA ASN A 105 -5.48 22.77 -16.11
C ASN A 105 -4.72 23.48 -17.23
N LYS A 106 -3.37 23.44 -17.23
CA LYS A 106 -2.56 23.93 -18.35
C LYS A 106 -2.86 23.24 -19.67
N LYS A 107 -3.35 21.99 -19.61
CA LYS A 107 -3.80 21.18 -20.77
C LYS A 107 -5.28 21.38 -21.12
N GLY A 108 -5.95 22.36 -20.53
CA GLY A 108 -7.36 22.73 -20.82
C GLY A 108 -8.40 22.11 -19.88
N GLY A 109 -7.98 21.50 -18.75
CA GLY A 109 -8.89 20.99 -17.72
C GLY A 109 -9.83 19.91 -18.22
N TYR A 110 -11.09 19.99 -17.80
CA TYR A 110 -12.19 19.14 -18.28
C TYR A 110 -13.07 19.90 -19.30
N LYS A 111 -12.93 19.61 -20.58
CA LYS A 111 -13.70 20.28 -21.66
C LYS A 111 -13.60 21.83 -21.57
N GLY A 112 -12.45 22.37 -21.20
CA GLY A 112 -12.22 23.81 -21.01
C GLY A 112 -12.54 24.33 -19.61
N ILE A 113 -13.07 23.51 -18.71
CA ILE A 113 -13.41 23.86 -17.33
C ILE A 113 -12.23 23.47 -16.42
N PRO A 114 -11.69 24.37 -15.58
CA PRO A 114 -10.56 24.03 -14.70
C PRO A 114 -10.98 23.09 -13.58
N PHE A 115 -10.07 22.20 -13.20
CA PHE A 115 -10.16 21.44 -11.95
C PHE A 115 -9.78 22.31 -10.77
N LYS A 116 -10.43 22.10 -9.63
CA LYS A 116 -10.14 22.77 -8.36
C LYS A 116 -10.12 21.76 -7.23
N ILE A 117 -9.06 21.83 -6.40
CA ILE A 117 -8.98 21.01 -5.19
C ILE A 117 -9.75 21.70 -4.07
N MET A 118 -10.57 20.90 -3.35
CA MET A 118 -11.25 21.28 -2.11
C MET A 118 -10.48 20.58 -0.99
N GLU A 119 -9.76 21.37 -0.17
CA GLU A 119 -8.79 20.86 0.82
C GLU A 119 -9.47 20.67 2.16
N HIS A 120 -9.35 19.46 2.75
CA HIS A 120 -9.93 19.14 4.04
C HIS A 120 -8.89 18.47 4.95
N ASN A 121 -8.78 19.01 6.17
CA ASN A 121 -8.01 18.38 7.25
C ASN A 121 -8.83 17.27 7.89
N ASP A 122 -8.30 16.05 7.95
CA ASP A 122 -8.98 14.90 8.53
C ASP A 122 -8.69 14.69 10.02
N VAL A 123 -7.77 15.48 10.58
CA VAL A 123 -7.37 15.40 11.99
C VAL A 123 -8.38 16.12 12.88
N GLY A 124 -8.70 15.53 14.01
CA GLY A 124 -9.61 16.12 14.97
C GLY A 124 -10.23 15.09 15.90
N LEU A 125 -11.38 15.44 16.49
CA LEU A 125 -12.16 14.53 17.33
C LEU A 125 -12.62 13.32 16.52
N TRP A 126 -12.95 12.24 17.24
CA TRP A 126 -13.49 11.03 16.64
C TRP A 126 -14.62 11.34 15.64
N GLY A 127 -14.49 10.87 14.42
CA GLY A 127 -15.45 11.15 13.34
C GLY A 127 -15.18 12.42 12.53
N ALA A 128 -14.14 13.20 12.81
CA ALA A 128 -13.82 14.41 12.02
C ALA A 128 -13.70 14.10 10.52
N ALA A 129 -13.02 13.04 10.15
CA ALA A 129 -12.90 12.62 8.76
C ALA A 129 -14.26 12.34 8.09
N ALA A 130 -15.24 11.77 8.82
CA ALA A 130 -16.59 11.58 8.29
C ALA A 130 -17.26 12.90 7.95
N ASN A 131 -17.17 13.89 8.85
CA ASN A 131 -17.76 15.21 8.62
C ASN A 131 -17.12 15.89 7.40
N LYS A 132 -15.81 15.73 7.22
CA LYS A 132 -15.12 16.29 6.04
C LYS A 132 -15.56 15.65 4.73
N VAL A 133 -15.87 14.35 4.71
CA VAL A 133 -16.46 13.73 3.51
C VAL A 133 -17.90 14.20 3.28
N VAL A 134 -18.67 14.51 4.32
CA VAL A 134 -20.00 15.15 4.19
C VAL A 134 -19.85 16.56 3.62
N GLU A 135 -18.93 17.38 4.15
CA GLU A 135 -18.63 18.70 3.61
C GLU A 135 -18.27 18.64 2.12
N MET A 136 -17.40 17.71 1.71
CA MET A 136 -17.08 17.47 0.30
C MET A 136 -18.31 17.13 -0.55
N ASN A 137 -19.26 16.35 0.03
CA ASN A 137 -20.51 16.04 -0.66
C ASN A 137 -21.34 17.30 -0.90
N ASP A 138 -21.44 18.19 0.09
CA ASP A 138 -22.20 19.44 0.02
C ASP A 138 -21.51 20.44 -0.92
N GLU A 139 -20.18 20.38 -1.02
CA GLU A 139 -19.38 21.13 -2.01
C GLU A 139 -19.48 20.55 -3.42
N HIS A 140 -20.19 19.44 -3.60
CA HIS A 140 -20.37 18.76 -4.89
C HIS A 140 -19.05 18.33 -5.56
N VAL A 141 -18.10 17.76 -4.77
CA VAL A 141 -16.90 17.14 -5.34
C VAL A 141 -17.28 15.90 -6.16
N TRP A 142 -16.57 15.66 -7.24
CA TRP A 142 -16.81 14.51 -8.13
C TRP A 142 -16.14 13.24 -7.63
N ALA A 143 -15.02 13.39 -6.97
CA ALA A 143 -14.25 12.35 -6.31
C ALA A 143 -13.23 13.00 -5.37
N PHE A 144 -12.52 12.23 -4.54
CA PHE A 144 -11.45 12.78 -3.72
C PHE A 144 -10.25 11.86 -3.59
N LEU A 145 -9.11 12.45 -3.23
CA LEU A 145 -7.85 11.77 -2.92
C LEU A 145 -7.57 11.88 -1.42
N GLY A 146 -7.09 10.81 -0.80
CA GLY A 146 -6.70 10.79 0.62
C GLY A 146 -6.91 9.39 1.25
N SER A 147 -6.55 9.10 2.47
CA SER A 147 -5.79 9.86 3.44
C SER A 147 -4.50 9.10 3.79
N ILE A 148 -3.82 9.45 4.91
CA ILE A 148 -2.60 8.76 5.39
C ILE A 148 -2.90 7.99 6.68
N ASP A 149 -3.75 8.51 7.54
CA ASP A 149 -4.07 7.92 8.83
C ASP A 149 -5.07 6.77 8.70
N ASP A 150 -4.69 5.59 9.17
CA ASP A 150 -5.46 4.35 9.04
C ASP A 150 -6.89 4.47 9.57
N ILE A 151 -7.09 5.16 10.71
CA ILE A 151 -8.42 5.32 11.33
C ILE A 151 -9.27 6.26 10.48
N ASN A 152 -8.71 7.40 10.10
CA ASN A 152 -9.41 8.41 9.32
C ASN A 152 -9.74 7.91 7.92
N THR A 153 -8.81 7.16 7.30
CA THR A 153 -9.04 6.51 6.00
C THR A 153 -10.19 5.51 6.06
N HIS A 154 -10.26 4.65 7.10
CA HIS A 154 -11.38 3.73 7.28
C HIS A 154 -12.71 4.43 7.50
N VAL A 155 -12.72 5.53 8.23
CA VAL A 155 -13.92 6.35 8.44
C VAL A 155 -14.35 6.97 7.11
N ALA A 156 -13.42 7.59 6.36
CA ALA A 156 -13.70 8.16 5.04
C ALA A 156 -14.22 7.09 4.06
N LEU A 157 -13.60 5.90 4.02
CA LEU A 157 -14.02 4.78 3.18
C LEU A 157 -15.49 4.37 3.41
N ARG A 158 -15.95 4.34 4.65
CA ARG A 158 -17.37 4.06 4.96
C ARG A 158 -18.29 5.16 4.45
N MET A 159 -17.83 6.41 4.49
CA MET A 159 -18.58 7.55 3.96
C MET A 159 -18.63 7.54 2.43
N THR A 160 -17.59 7.05 1.74
CA THR A 160 -17.63 6.89 0.27
C THR A 160 -18.78 5.98 -0.15
N LEU A 161 -18.98 4.88 0.55
CA LEU A 161 -20.09 3.95 0.29
C LEU A 161 -21.45 4.61 0.55
N LYS A 162 -21.57 5.40 1.63
CA LYS A 162 -22.84 6.03 2.02
C LYS A 162 -23.23 7.18 1.08
N LEU A 163 -22.25 7.96 0.63
CA LEU A 163 -22.45 9.18 -0.17
C LEU A 163 -22.18 8.97 -1.66
N GLU A 164 -21.75 7.77 -2.04
CA GLU A 164 -21.40 7.40 -3.41
C GLU A 164 -20.39 8.38 -4.05
N ILE A 165 -19.29 8.64 -3.34
CA ILE A 165 -18.19 9.48 -3.81
C ILE A 165 -16.96 8.60 -4.03
N PRO A 166 -16.41 8.51 -5.25
CA PRO A 166 -15.18 7.76 -5.50
C PRO A 166 -13.98 8.33 -4.74
N MET A 167 -13.16 7.45 -4.20
CA MET A 167 -11.94 7.77 -3.45
C MET A 167 -10.73 7.10 -4.09
N VAL A 168 -9.64 7.84 -4.21
CA VAL A 168 -8.31 7.29 -4.49
C VAL A 168 -7.47 7.43 -3.23
N ASN A 169 -7.06 6.31 -2.65
CA ASN A 169 -6.12 6.32 -1.54
C ASN A 169 -4.69 6.26 -2.05
N SER A 170 -3.84 7.19 -1.60
CA SER A 170 -2.45 7.33 -2.03
C SER A 170 -1.44 7.38 -0.87
N GLY A 171 -1.90 7.17 0.38
CA GLY A 171 -1.02 7.38 1.53
C GLY A 171 -1.14 6.35 2.64
N ASP A 172 -2.19 5.53 2.67
CA ASP A 172 -2.45 4.59 3.75
C ASP A 172 -2.19 3.14 3.31
N PRO A 173 -1.16 2.47 3.87
CA PRO A 173 -0.78 1.13 3.49
C PRO A 173 -1.56 0.02 4.22
N ASP A 174 -2.57 0.33 5.05
CA ASP A 174 -3.35 -0.70 5.77
C ASP A 174 -4.03 -1.67 4.79
N PRO A 175 -3.64 -2.97 4.77
CA PRO A 175 -4.22 -3.92 3.82
C PRO A 175 -5.71 -4.12 4.00
N THR A 176 -6.24 -3.89 5.20
CA THR A 176 -7.66 -4.10 5.47
C THR A 176 -8.58 -3.08 4.79
N LEU A 177 -8.04 -1.97 4.28
CA LEU A 177 -8.81 -1.00 3.50
C LEU A 177 -9.40 -1.63 2.23
N THR A 178 -8.56 -2.28 1.44
CA THR A 178 -9.00 -2.93 0.19
C THR A 178 -9.66 -4.28 0.44
N GLU A 179 -9.34 -4.97 1.55
CA GLU A 179 -10.03 -6.19 1.97
C GLU A 179 -11.51 -5.99 2.28
N THR A 180 -11.94 -4.78 2.63
CA THR A 180 -13.37 -4.46 2.79
C THR A 180 -14.13 -4.62 1.47
N ARG A 181 -13.45 -4.52 0.34
CA ARG A 181 -14.00 -4.52 -1.02
C ARG A 181 -15.15 -3.53 -1.23
N ILE A 182 -15.09 -2.41 -0.51
CA ILE A 182 -15.99 -1.29 -0.75
C ILE A 182 -15.71 -0.73 -2.14
N PRO A 183 -16.65 -0.84 -3.09
CA PRO A 183 -16.36 -0.58 -4.50
C PRO A 183 -16.29 0.92 -4.85
N TRP A 184 -16.00 1.76 -3.89
CA TRP A 184 -15.88 3.21 -4.04
C TRP A 184 -14.49 3.72 -3.77
N MET A 185 -13.52 2.81 -3.56
CA MET A 185 -12.12 3.18 -3.35
C MET A 185 -11.19 2.28 -4.18
N ILE A 186 -10.14 2.89 -4.73
CA ILE A 186 -8.94 2.23 -5.20
C ILE A 186 -7.75 2.72 -4.38
N ARG A 187 -6.71 1.90 -4.25
CA ARG A 187 -5.46 2.28 -3.60
C ARG A 187 -4.29 2.23 -4.57
N VAL A 188 -3.54 3.33 -4.64
CA VAL A 188 -2.42 3.51 -5.58
C VAL A 188 -1.04 3.50 -4.89
N ILE A 189 -0.96 2.96 -3.69
CA ILE A 189 0.28 2.72 -2.94
C ILE A 189 0.28 1.26 -2.48
N GLY A 190 1.45 0.60 -2.50
CA GLY A 190 1.60 -0.77 -2.00
C GLY A 190 1.29 -0.88 -0.51
N ASP A 191 0.79 -2.04 -0.08
CA ASP A 191 0.35 -2.25 1.28
C ASP A 191 1.45 -2.79 2.22
N ASP A 192 1.16 -2.74 3.53
CA ASP A 192 2.05 -3.26 4.58
C ASP A 192 2.32 -4.76 4.43
N ARG A 193 1.41 -5.52 3.84
CA ARG A 193 1.63 -6.95 3.59
C ARG A 193 2.76 -7.19 2.61
N GLN A 194 2.78 -6.44 1.50
CA GLN A 194 3.86 -6.50 0.50
C GLN A 194 5.19 -6.09 1.14
N SER A 195 5.19 -5.00 1.91
CA SER A 195 6.37 -4.50 2.63
C SER A 195 6.88 -5.49 3.66
N CYS A 196 6.00 -6.05 4.49
CA CYS A 196 6.35 -7.02 5.52
C CYS A 196 6.88 -8.32 4.94
N TYR A 197 6.33 -8.76 3.81
CA TYR A 197 6.83 -9.93 3.13
C TYR A 197 8.26 -9.70 2.60
N ALA A 198 8.52 -8.57 1.94
CA ALA A 198 9.85 -8.21 1.46
C ALA A 198 10.87 -8.16 2.60
N LEU A 199 10.52 -7.54 3.73
CA LEU A 199 11.35 -7.52 4.94
C LEU A 199 11.60 -8.93 5.48
N SER A 200 10.56 -9.76 5.58
CA SER A 200 10.69 -11.13 6.11
C SER A 200 11.60 -11.99 5.23
N GLU A 201 11.45 -11.94 3.91
CA GLU A 201 12.35 -12.62 2.97
C GLU A 201 13.80 -12.17 3.18
N TYR A 202 14.01 -10.87 3.28
CA TYR A 202 15.35 -10.32 3.45
C TYR A 202 15.97 -10.72 4.79
N ILE A 203 15.22 -10.59 5.89
CA ILE A 203 15.69 -10.90 7.24
C ILE A 203 15.99 -12.39 7.39
N TYR A 204 15.04 -13.25 7.02
CA TYR A 204 15.16 -14.69 7.35
C TYR A 204 15.89 -15.49 6.27
N LYS A 205 15.74 -15.15 4.98
CA LYS A 205 16.37 -15.95 3.91
C LYS A 205 17.67 -15.34 3.41
N VAL A 206 17.76 -14.01 3.27
CA VAL A 206 18.99 -13.35 2.79
C VAL A 206 20.00 -13.17 3.92
N LYS A 207 19.59 -12.50 5.01
CA LYS A 207 20.45 -12.25 6.17
C LYS A 207 20.56 -13.45 7.13
N LYS A 208 19.60 -14.39 7.03
CA LYS A 208 19.56 -15.64 7.84
C LYS A 208 19.45 -15.40 9.34
N TYR A 209 18.89 -14.27 9.77
CA TYR A 209 18.55 -14.04 11.17
C TYR A 209 17.39 -14.93 11.56
N LYS A 210 17.30 -15.33 12.81
CA LYS A 210 16.29 -16.27 13.31
C LYS A 210 15.44 -15.68 14.43
N ARG A 211 16.03 -14.82 15.23
CA ARG A 211 15.45 -14.28 16.46
C ARG A 211 15.16 -12.79 16.26
N VAL A 212 13.95 -12.45 15.92
CA VAL A 212 13.55 -11.06 15.69
C VAL A 212 12.66 -10.57 16.82
N ALA A 213 13.07 -9.47 17.45
CA ALA A 213 12.25 -8.70 18.37
C ALA A 213 11.63 -7.51 17.66
N VAL A 214 10.46 -7.08 18.10
CA VAL A 214 9.72 -5.98 17.50
C VAL A 214 9.42 -4.92 18.56
N LEU A 215 9.70 -3.65 18.23
CA LEU A 215 9.20 -2.46 18.92
C LEU A 215 8.26 -1.71 18.00
N ARG A 216 7.00 -1.54 18.38
CA ARG A 216 6.00 -0.86 17.55
C ARG A 216 5.24 0.23 18.29
N VAL A 217 4.74 1.19 17.53
CA VAL A 217 3.77 2.16 18.05
C VAL A 217 2.46 1.47 18.42
N ASP A 218 1.79 1.97 19.46
CA ASP A 218 0.52 1.41 19.95
C ASP A 218 -0.72 2.09 19.34
N ASN A 219 -0.70 2.26 18.03
CA ASN A 219 -1.85 2.71 17.27
C ASN A 219 -2.23 1.66 16.21
N ARG A 220 -3.18 1.97 15.30
CA ARG A 220 -3.61 1.04 14.28
C ARG A 220 -2.49 0.67 13.31
N TYR A 221 -1.71 1.64 12.85
CA TYR A 221 -0.56 1.41 11.96
C TYR A 221 0.43 0.39 12.55
N GLY A 222 0.83 0.57 13.81
CA GLY A 222 1.73 -0.39 14.47
C GLY A 222 1.12 -1.77 14.64
N ARG A 223 -0.19 -1.86 14.96
CA ARG A 223 -0.86 -3.15 15.15
C ARG A 223 -1.03 -3.92 13.83
N VAL A 224 -1.47 -3.25 12.78
CA VAL A 224 -1.77 -3.88 11.50
C VAL A 224 -0.48 -4.28 10.78
N GLY A 225 0.49 -3.37 10.65
CA GLY A 225 1.75 -3.67 10.00
C GLY A 225 2.51 -4.81 10.70
N VAL A 226 2.64 -4.76 12.03
CA VAL A 226 3.32 -5.84 12.77
C VAL A 226 2.54 -7.15 12.73
N LYS A 227 1.21 -7.11 12.63
CA LYS A 227 0.42 -8.34 12.37
C LYS A 227 0.84 -8.99 11.05
N GLU A 228 0.98 -8.22 9.97
CA GLU A 228 1.39 -8.76 8.67
C GLU A 228 2.83 -9.31 8.72
N PHE A 229 3.75 -8.60 9.36
CA PHE A 229 5.11 -9.10 9.55
C PHE A 229 5.15 -10.41 10.38
N ARG A 230 4.40 -10.48 11.47
CA ARG A 230 4.30 -11.68 12.32
C ARG A 230 3.74 -12.88 11.55
N GLU A 231 2.71 -12.67 10.72
CA GLU A 231 2.15 -13.75 9.90
C GLU A 231 3.15 -14.23 8.84
N ALA A 232 3.85 -13.31 8.17
CA ALA A 232 4.92 -13.66 7.23
C ALA A 232 6.05 -14.45 7.92
N ALA A 233 6.51 -13.99 9.08
CA ALA A 233 7.54 -14.66 9.87
C ALA A 233 7.12 -16.07 10.32
N ARG A 234 5.87 -16.23 10.81
CA ARG A 234 5.32 -17.55 11.17
C ARG A 234 5.30 -18.54 10.02
N ARG A 235 4.88 -18.08 8.84
CA ARG A 235 4.85 -18.90 7.62
C ARG A 235 6.24 -19.35 7.18
N MET A 236 7.26 -18.56 7.50
CA MET A 236 8.67 -18.93 7.29
C MET A 236 9.26 -19.77 8.45
N ASN A 237 8.44 -20.17 9.42
CA ASN A 237 8.83 -20.92 10.62
C ASN A 237 9.78 -20.15 11.54
N HIS A 238 9.64 -18.82 11.56
CA HIS A 238 10.41 -17.90 12.42
C HIS A 238 9.47 -17.01 13.25
N PRO A 239 8.76 -17.56 14.27
CA PRO A 239 7.90 -16.74 15.11
C PRO A 239 8.71 -15.65 15.81
N LEU A 240 8.11 -14.47 15.99
CA LEU A 240 8.73 -13.38 16.74
C LEU A 240 9.05 -13.82 18.16
N ILE A 241 10.24 -13.47 18.65
CA ILE A 241 10.64 -13.80 20.03
C ILE A 241 10.05 -12.84 21.05
N LEU A 242 9.80 -11.59 20.61
CA LEU A 242 9.26 -10.53 21.46
C LEU A 242 8.54 -9.48 20.60
N GLU A 243 7.39 -9.03 21.07
CA GLU A 243 6.69 -7.85 20.55
C GLU A 243 6.40 -6.90 21.70
N ILE A 244 6.92 -5.69 21.62
CA ILE A 244 6.70 -4.62 22.60
C ILE A 244 6.13 -3.39 21.90
N ARG A 245 5.36 -2.64 22.63
CA ARG A 245 4.73 -1.40 22.16
C ARG A 245 5.24 -0.18 22.93
N TYR A 246 5.16 0.95 22.28
CA TYR A 246 5.31 2.28 22.86
C TYR A 246 4.12 3.15 22.48
N THR A 247 3.85 4.20 23.25
CA THR A 247 2.77 5.14 22.98
C THR A 247 3.25 6.23 22.02
N GLU A 248 2.40 6.63 21.08
CA GLU A 248 2.69 7.74 20.17
C GLU A 248 3.02 9.01 20.97
N GLY A 249 4.13 9.65 20.61
CA GLY A 249 4.69 10.80 21.34
C GLY A 249 5.68 10.45 22.45
N ASP A 250 5.93 9.17 22.74
CA ASP A 250 6.98 8.77 23.68
C ASP A 250 8.33 9.30 23.22
N THR A 251 9.14 9.75 24.21
CA THR A 251 10.49 10.29 23.98
C THR A 251 11.59 9.47 24.65
N THR A 252 11.21 8.49 25.46
CA THR A 252 12.12 7.59 26.21
C THR A 252 11.65 6.14 26.06
N PHE A 253 12.59 5.22 25.87
CA PHE A 253 12.29 3.82 25.53
C PHE A 253 13.07 2.82 26.38
N THR A 254 13.75 3.30 27.45
CA THR A 254 14.65 2.47 28.27
C THR A 254 14.04 1.14 28.74
N PRO A 255 12.79 1.11 29.28
CA PRO A 255 12.20 -0.15 29.73
C PRO A 255 11.93 -1.13 28.57
N GLN A 256 11.48 -0.61 27.43
CA GLN A 256 11.20 -1.40 26.24
C GLN A 256 12.50 -1.98 25.66
N ILE A 257 13.54 -1.14 25.54
CA ILE A 257 14.84 -1.54 24.99
C ILE A 257 15.53 -2.54 25.90
N GLN A 258 15.46 -2.38 27.24
CA GLN A 258 16.03 -3.35 28.16
C GLN A 258 15.41 -4.74 27.95
N ARG A 259 14.09 -4.83 27.79
CA ARG A 259 13.42 -6.11 27.51
C ARG A 259 13.83 -6.69 26.16
N ILE A 260 14.10 -5.85 25.16
CA ILE A 260 14.62 -6.31 23.86
C ILE A 260 16.03 -6.87 24.04
N ILE A 261 16.91 -6.18 24.76
CA ILE A 261 18.27 -6.66 25.07
C ILE A 261 18.22 -8.01 25.80
N ASP A 262 17.38 -8.12 26.82
CA ASP A 262 17.23 -9.34 27.61
C ASP A 262 16.69 -10.53 26.80
N SER A 263 16.02 -10.27 25.66
CA SER A 263 15.52 -11.31 24.75
C SER A 263 16.57 -11.83 23.76
N GLU A 264 17.78 -11.25 23.73
CA GLU A 264 18.90 -11.62 22.87
C GLU A 264 18.50 -11.82 21.40
N PRO A 265 18.00 -10.79 20.70
CA PRO A 265 17.58 -10.93 19.31
C PRO A 265 18.78 -10.86 18.35
N ASP A 266 18.66 -11.58 17.21
CA ASP A 266 19.58 -11.43 16.07
C ASP A 266 19.35 -10.12 15.30
N ALA A 267 18.11 -9.62 15.33
CA ALA A 267 17.70 -8.40 14.67
C ALA A 267 16.48 -7.77 15.35
N VAL A 268 16.30 -6.46 15.17
CA VAL A 268 15.14 -5.71 15.69
C VAL A 268 14.36 -5.07 14.56
N LEU A 269 13.05 -5.22 14.60
CA LEU A 269 12.12 -4.48 13.74
C LEU A 269 11.54 -3.28 14.51
N LEU A 270 11.72 -2.07 14.00
CA LEU A 270 11.08 -0.85 14.49
C LEU A 270 9.91 -0.50 13.57
N TRP A 271 8.69 -0.46 14.12
CA TRP A 271 7.48 -0.15 13.35
C TRP A 271 6.73 1.03 13.96
N GLY A 272 6.83 2.18 13.34
CA GLY A 272 6.23 3.42 13.84
C GLY A 272 6.67 4.65 13.07
N ASN A 273 6.37 5.83 13.63
CA ASN A 273 6.71 7.09 12.98
C ASN A 273 8.21 7.39 13.08
N ALA A 274 8.70 8.20 12.19
CA ALA A 274 10.11 8.52 12.03
C ALA A 274 10.78 9.04 13.31
N LYS A 275 10.13 9.98 14.01
CA LYS A 275 10.68 10.63 15.19
C LYS A 275 10.92 9.63 16.34
N GLU A 276 9.87 8.92 16.73
CA GLU A 276 9.92 7.99 17.87
C GLU A 276 10.86 6.82 17.60
N THR A 277 10.83 6.27 16.38
CA THR A 277 11.72 5.17 16.00
C THR A 277 13.17 5.59 15.93
N ALA A 278 13.48 6.82 15.50
CA ALA A 278 14.83 7.37 15.54
C ALA A 278 15.33 7.56 16.98
N LEU A 279 14.48 8.06 17.89
CA LEU A 279 14.83 8.20 19.31
C LEU A 279 15.05 6.84 19.96
N ALA A 280 14.20 5.86 19.69
CA ALA A 280 14.36 4.49 20.16
C ALA A 280 15.67 3.87 19.67
N LEU A 281 16.02 4.05 18.39
CA LEU A 281 17.28 3.58 17.83
C LEU A 281 18.49 4.20 18.53
N LYS A 282 18.50 5.51 18.75
CA LYS A 282 19.57 6.18 19.50
C LYS A 282 19.72 5.62 20.91
N GLU A 283 18.62 5.39 21.58
CA GLU A 283 18.64 4.83 22.92
C GLU A 283 19.12 3.37 22.92
N MET A 284 18.76 2.56 21.92
CA MET A 284 19.32 1.21 21.71
C MET A 284 20.86 1.27 21.61
N ARG A 285 21.41 2.14 20.76
CA ARG A 285 22.86 2.29 20.58
C ARG A 285 23.53 2.79 21.86
N LYS A 286 22.92 3.75 22.55
CA LYS A 286 23.40 4.25 23.85
C LYS A 286 23.45 3.16 24.92
N MET A 287 22.50 2.23 24.93
CA MET A 287 22.45 1.08 25.83
C MET A 287 23.37 -0.08 25.39
N GLY A 288 24.20 0.11 24.36
CA GLY A 288 25.16 -0.87 23.86
C GLY A 288 24.60 -1.93 22.93
N MET A 289 23.34 -1.81 22.54
CA MET A 289 22.72 -2.75 21.62
C MET A 289 23.04 -2.41 20.16
N ASN A 290 23.84 -3.27 19.52
CA ASN A 290 24.30 -3.08 18.13
C ASN A 290 23.65 -4.06 17.14
N ALA A 291 22.56 -4.75 17.53
CA ALA A 291 21.84 -5.63 16.63
C ALA A 291 21.38 -4.86 15.36
N PRO A 292 21.36 -5.53 14.20
CA PRO A 292 20.80 -4.98 12.97
C PRO A 292 19.36 -4.54 13.16
N VAL A 293 19.02 -3.38 12.57
CA VAL A 293 17.71 -2.78 12.69
C VAL A 293 17.04 -2.73 11.32
N PHE A 294 15.80 -3.17 11.31
CA PHE A 294 14.87 -3.10 10.19
C PHE A 294 13.71 -2.20 10.57
N GLY A 295 13.05 -1.60 9.59
CA GLY A 295 11.98 -0.67 9.90
C GLY A 295 10.84 -0.67 8.89
N SER A 296 9.75 -0.01 9.30
CA SER A 296 8.64 0.30 8.41
C SER A 296 9.05 1.32 7.35
N ASP A 297 8.21 1.48 6.33
CA ASP A 297 8.36 2.47 5.28
C ASP A 297 8.46 3.92 5.81
N ARG A 298 7.82 4.23 6.95
CA ARG A 298 7.89 5.56 7.59
C ARG A 298 9.27 5.94 8.10
N LEU A 299 10.19 4.97 8.26
CA LEU A 299 11.58 5.27 8.59
C LEU A 299 12.34 5.84 7.37
N MET A 300 11.82 5.68 6.16
CA MET A 300 12.39 6.31 4.98
C MET A 300 11.97 7.79 4.91
N SER A 301 12.55 8.60 5.78
CA SER A 301 12.27 10.04 5.84
C SER A 301 13.49 10.87 6.22
N PRO A 302 13.61 12.13 5.76
CA PRO A 302 14.66 13.05 6.19
C PRO A 302 14.64 13.29 7.70
N GLU A 303 13.48 13.24 8.35
CA GLU A 303 13.34 13.39 9.79
C GLU A 303 14.04 12.26 10.56
N PHE A 304 13.84 11.02 10.10
CA PHE A 304 14.51 9.86 10.70
C PHE A 304 16.03 10.00 10.64
N LEU A 305 16.59 10.30 9.47
CA LEU A 305 18.03 10.49 9.29
C LEU A 305 18.56 11.64 10.14
N LYS A 306 17.85 12.77 10.19
CA LYS A 306 18.25 13.93 10.98
C LYS A 306 18.31 13.63 12.47
N ILE A 307 17.34 12.89 13.00
CA ILE A 307 17.26 12.57 14.43
C ILE A 307 18.22 11.44 14.79
N ALA A 308 18.22 10.36 14.04
CA ALA A 308 19.06 9.19 14.32
C ALA A 308 20.56 9.47 14.05
N GLY A 309 20.88 10.30 13.06
CA GLY A 309 22.26 10.64 12.70
C GLY A 309 23.06 9.39 12.34
N LYS A 310 24.28 9.28 12.88
CA LYS A 310 25.15 8.12 12.65
C LYS A 310 24.57 6.77 13.11
N ASP A 311 23.63 6.78 14.04
CA ASP A 311 23.00 5.58 14.56
C ASP A 311 22.03 4.94 13.53
N ALA A 312 21.65 5.68 12.49
CA ALA A 312 20.87 5.17 11.37
C ALA A 312 21.65 4.26 10.43
N GLU A 313 22.98 4.28 10.48
CA GLU A 313 23.83 3.52 9.56
C GLU A 313 23.50 2.03 9.59
N GLY A 314 23.28 1.43 8.40
CA GLY A 314 22.90 0.03 8.23
C GLY A 314 21.42 -0.28 8.54
N VAL A 315 20.58 0.72 8.85
CA VAL A 315 19.14 0.49 8.98
C VAL A 315 18.55 0.16 7.61
N VAL A 316 17.77 -0.92 7.55
CA VAL A 316 17.10 -1.38 6.34
C VAL A 316 15.59 -1.20 6.47
N THR A 317 14.95 -0.64 5.44
CA THR A 317 13.50 -0.49 5.38
C THR A 317 12.96 -0.79 3.98
N THR A 318 11.64 -0.87 3.85
CA THR A 318 10.97 -0.93 2.55
C THR A 318 10.47 0.45 2.14
N CYS A 319 10.25 0.63 0.85
CA CYS A 319 9.63 1.81 0.30
C CYS A 319 8.85 1.50 -0.98
N GLN A 320 7.71 2.13 -1.12
CA GLN A 320 6.87 2.03 -2.31
C GLN A 320 7.29 3.00 -3.43
N TYR A 321 8.32 3.80 -3.20
CA TYR A 321 8.80 4.80 -4.14
C TYR A 321 10.34 4.80 -4.18
N ASN A 322 10.90 4.71 -5.38
CA ASN A 322 12.34 4.87 -5.60
C ASN A 322 12.60 6.11 -6.45
N PRO A 323 13.12 7.20 -5.86
CA PRO A 323 13.39 8.44 -6.58
C PRO A 323 14.52 8.35 -7.62
N ASN A 324 15.25 7.24 -7.65
CA ASN A 324 16.45 7.06 -8.46
C ASN A 324 16.25 6.20 -9.71
N ILE A 325 15.02 5.71 -9.98
CA ILE A 325 14.76 4.93 -11.19
C ILE A 325 14.91 5.78 -12.45
N ASP A 326 15.42 5.19 -13.51
CA ASP A 326 15.58 5.88 -14.78
C ASP A 326 14.24 5.95 -15.54
N ASN A 327 13.40 6.90 -15.12
CA ASN A 327 12.08 7.16 -15.69
C ASN A 327 11.96 8.64 -16.07
N PRO A 328 11.78 8.98 -17.36
CA PRO A 328 11.64 10.37 -17.80
C PRO A 328 10.49 11.13 -17.15
N LYS A 329 9.35 10.45 -16.86
CA LYS A 329 8.21 11.07 -16.16
C LYS A 329 8.60 11.43 -14.73
N LEU A 330 9.30 10.52 -14.03
CA LEU A 330 9.78 10.78 -12.68
C LEU A 330 10.73 11.97 -12.64
N LYS A 331 11.71 12.02 -13.55
CA LYS A 331 12.65 13.17 -13.63
C LYS A 331 11.92 14.50 -13.89
N ALA A 332 10.93 14.49 -14.77
CA ALA A 332 10.11 15.67 -15.05
C ALA A 332 9.28 16.09 -13.83
N PHE A 333 8.64 15.14 -13.14
CA PHE A 333 7.89 15.38 -11.91
C PHE A 333 8.79 15.97 -10.83
N GLN A 334 9.93 15.36 -10.53
CA GLN A 334 10.88 15.84 -9.50
C GLN A 334 11.32 17.27 -9.79
N LYS A 335 11.68 17.56 -11.05
CA LYS A 335 12.06 18.91 -11.47
C LYS A 335 10.93 19.93 -11.27
N ASN A 336 9.71 19.57 -11.69
CA ASN A 336 8.54 20.47 -11.60
C ASN A 336 8.14 20.67 -10.14
N TYR A 337 8.14 19.61 -9.34
CA TYR A 337 7.82 19.65 -7.92
C TYR A 337 8.81 20.54 -7.16
N LYS A 338 10.11 20.30 -7.31
CA LYS A 338 11.15 21.14 -6.69
C LYS A 338 11.08 22.59 -7.12
N LYS A 339 10.81 22.86 -8.41
CA LYS A 339 10.60 24.23 -8.92
C LYS A 339 9.38 24.90 -8.29
N ARG A 340 8.31 24.14 -8.07
CA ARG A 340 7.03 24.69 -7.57
C ARG A 340 7.03 24.88 -6.06
N PHE A 341 7.60 23.95 -5.29
CA PHE A 341 7.49 23.91 -3.83
C PHE A 341 8.82 24.11 -3.09
N GLY A 342 9.95 24.17 -3.78
CA GLY A 342 11.27 24.45 -3.19
C GLY A 342 11.90 23.27 -2.44
N MET A 343 11.29 22.09 -2.51
CA MET A 343 11.75 20.88 -1.82
C MET A 343 11.68 19.65 -2.74
N ASP A 344 12.33 18.58 -2.36
CA ASP A 344 12.23 17.30 -3.06
C ASP A 344 10.93 16.56 -2.67
N ALA A 345 10.34 15.86 -3.65
CA ALA A 345 9.11 15.09 -3.43
C ALA A 345 9.42 13.80 -2.67
N ASP A 346 8.62 13.49 -1.67
CA ASP A 346 8.64 12.21 -0.96
C ASP A 346 7.70 11.17 -1.61
N VAL A 347 7.56 10.03 -0.96
CA VAL A 347 6.67 8.94 -1.36
C VAL A 347 5.21 9.39 -1.44
N PHE A 348 4.76 10.23 -0.50
CA PHE A 348 3.38 10.71 -0.43
C PHE A 348 3.06 11.69 -1.56
N ALA A 349 4.00 12.61 -1.87
CA ALA A 349 3.86 13.51 -3.01
C ALA A 349 3.78 12.75 -4.33
N ALA A 350 4.64 11.73 -4.52
CA ALA A 350 4.71 10.96 -5.75
C ALA A 350 3.43 10.13 -5.99
N HIS A 351 2.99 9.38 -4.97
CA HIS A 351 1.74 8.60 -5.07
C HIS A 351 0.49 9.47 -5.19
N ALA A 352 0.46 10.64 -4.54
CA ALA A 352 -0.64 11.57 -4.68
C ALA A 352 -0.69 12.21 -6.09
N TYR A 353 0.47 12.49 -6.67
CA TYR A 353 0.55 12.97 -8.05
C TYR A 353 0.00 11.92 -9.02
N ASP A 354 0.41 10.66 -8.90
CA ASP A 354 -0.10 9.57 -9.74
C ASP A 354 -1.59 9.31 -9.49
N GLY A 355 -2.01 9.23 -8.21
CA GLY A 355 -3.40 9.02 -7.85
C GLY A 355 -4.33 10.12 -8.35
N MET A 356 -3.90 11.39 -8.28
CA MET A 356 -4.67 12.52 -8.80
C MET A 356 -4.75 12.49 -10.33
N ASN A 357 -3.68 12.12 -11.03
CA ASN A 357 -3.73 11.95 -12.48
C ASN A 357 -4.66 10.82 -12.90
N ILE A 358 -4.64 9.67 -12.23
CA ILE A 358 -5.58 8.57 -12.45
C ILE A 358 -7.03 9.04 -12.26
N LEU A 359 -7.28 9.83 -11.23
CA LEU A 359 -8.60 10.35 -10.92
C LEU A 359 -9.08 11.36 -11.97
N ILE A 360 -8.20 12.27 -12.40
CA ILE A 360 -8.48 13.22 -13.49
C ILE A 360 -8.78 12.50 -14.79
N ASP A 361 -8.01 11.47 -15.13
CA ASP A 361 -8.24 10.66 -16.33
C ASP A 361 -9.56 9.89 -16.24
N ALA A 362 -9.91 9.37 -15.07
CA ALA A 362 -11.21 8.73 -14.84
C ALA A 362 -12.37 9.70 -15.03
N ILE A 363 -12.27 10.92 -14.50
CA ILE A 363 -13.28 11.97 -14.71
C ILE A 363 -13.41 12.32 -16.20
N LYS A 364 -12.28 12.49 -16.90
CA LYS A 364 -12.29 12.79 -18.33
C LYS A 364 -12.96 11.69 -19.19
N LYS A 365 -12.76 10.42 -18.81
CA LYS A 365 -13.36 9.27 -19.49
C LYS A 365 -14.83 9.08 -19.15
N ALA A 366 -15.18 9.21 -17.90
CA ALA A 366 -16.51 8.93 -17.37
C ALA A 366 -17.52 10.06 -17.61
N GLY A 367 -17.02 11.31 -17.69
CA GLY A 367 -17.82 12.51 -17.52
C GLY A 367 -18.10 12.81 -16.04
N LEU A 368 -18.83 13.90 -15.80
CA LEU A 368 -19.18 14.35 -14.45
C LEU A 368 -20.35 13.55 -13.88
N ASN A 369 -20.07 12.30 -13.51
CA ASN A 369 -21.01 11.36 -12.91
C ASN A 369 -20.23 10.42 -11.97
N ARG A 370 -20.49 10.48 -10.65
CA ARG A 370 -19.77 9.72 -9.63
C ARG A 370 -19.81 8.20 -9.87
N ALA A 371 -20.97 7.66 -10.26
CA ALA A 371 -21.11 6.23 -10.53
C ALA A 371 -20.27 5.78 -11.74
N LYS A 372 -20.22 6.59 -12.80
CA LYS A 372 -19.38 6.31 -13.97
C LYS A 372 -17.88 6.51 -13.68
N ILE A 373 -17.52 7.53 -12.89
CA ILE A 373 -16.12 7.73 -12.45
C ILE A 373 -15.65 6.53 -11.66
N ARG A 374 -16.47 6.06 -10.71
CA ARG A 374 -16.21 4.85 -9.95
C ARG A 374 -16.04 3.64 -10.89
N ASP A 375 -16.91 3.46 -11.87
CA ASP A 375 -16.82 2.35 -12.82
C ASP A 375 -15.50 2.36 -13.60
N VAL A 376 -15.05 3.52 -14.05
CA VAL A 376 -13.76 3.68 -14.75
C VAL A 376 -12.59 3.34 -13.85
N LEU A 377 -12.61 3.78 -12.58
CA LEU A 377 -11.54 3.51 -11.63
C LEU A 377 -11.44 2.03 -11.26
N THR A 378 -12.54 1.29 -11.28
CA THR A 378 -12.62 -0.10 -10.80
C THR A 378 -12.75 -1.13 -11.92
N ASP A 379 -12.76 -0.72 -13.18
CA ASP A 379 -12.83 -1.63 -14.33
C ASP A 379 -11.46 -2.25 -14.63
N LEU A 380 -11.16 -3.36 -13.98
CA LEU A 380 -9.92 -4.10 -14.19
C LEU A 380 -9.78 -4.74 -15.58
N LYS A 381 -10.86 -4.75 -16.39
CA LYS A 381 -10.80 -5.26 -17.77
C LYS A 381 -10.15 -4.26 -18.72
N THR A 382 -10.44 -2.99 -18.51
CA THR A 382 -9.89 -1.90 -19.34
C THR A 382 -8.69 -1.20 -18.71
N PHE A 383 -8.51 -1.30 -17.40
CA PHE A 383 -7.34 -0.79 -16.72
C PHE A 383 -6.16 -1.74 -16.86
N GLN A 384 -5.31 -1.48 -17.85
CA GLN A 384 -4.11 -2.28 -18.14
C GLN A 384 -2.86 -1.83 -17.35
N GLY A 385 -3.06 -1.04 -16.32
CA GLY A 385 -2.02 -0.38 -15.53
C GLY A 385 -1.84 1.08 -15.91
N TYR A 386 -1.26 1.83 -14.99
CA TYR A 386 -0.91 3.25 -15.17
C TYR A 386 0.60 3.42 -15.03
N GLU A 387 1.24 3.96 -16.07
CA GLU A 387 2.66 4.28 -16.05
C GLU A 387 2.86 5.60 -15.32
N GLY A 388 3.09 5.53 -14.00
CA GLY A 388 3.24 6.66 -13.11
C GLY A 388 4.68 7.10 -12.90
N VAL A 389 4.86 8.06 -12.02
CA VAL A 389 6.16 8.49 -11.50
C VAL A 389 6.67 7.57 -10.40
N THR A 390 5.76 6.83 -9.75
CA THR A 390 6.10 5.80 -8.76
C THR A 390 6.46 4.46 -9.38
N GLY A 391 6.23 4.32 -10.68
CA GLY A 391 6.37 3.10 -11.46
C GLY A 391 5.05 2.70 -12.11
N LYS A 392 4.93 1.42 -12.46
CA LYS A 392 3.69 0.90 -13.03
C LYS A 392 2.71 0.51 -11.93
N ILE A 393 1.61 1.22 -11.80
CA ILE A 393 0.49 0.92 -10.91
C ILE A 393 -0.40 -0.13 -11.58
N ILE A 394 -0.60 -1.25 -10.89
CA ILE A 394 -1.44 -2.37 -11.35
C ILE A 394 -2.32 -2.81 -10.18
N PHE A 395 -3.59 -3.03 -10.43
CA PHE A 395 -4.53 -3.44 -9.38
C PHE A 395 -4.78 -4.95 -9.36
N ASP A 396 -4.89 -5.50 -8.15
CA ASP A 396 -5.51 -6.81 -7.91
C ASP A 396 -7.04 -6.75 -7.97
N GLY A 397 -7.71 -7.87 -7.71
CA GLY A 397 -9.18 -7.97 -7.71
C GLY A 397 -9.87 -7.17 -6.60
N SER A 398 -9.15 -6.65 -5.63
CA SER A 398 -9.64 -5.78 -4.55
C SER A 398 -9.26 -4.29 -4.75
N TRP A 399 -8.74 -3.96 -5.93
CA TRP A 399 -8.30 -2.61 -6.32
C TRP A 399 -7.12 -2.06 -5.49
N ASN A 400 -6.29 -2.97 -5.02
CA ASN A 400 -5.03 -2.64 -4.37
C ASN A 400 -3.90 -2.56 -5.40
N ASP A 401 -3.02 -1.57 -5.28
CA ASP A 401 -1.80 -1.52 -6.08
C ASP A 401 -0.86 -2.68 -5.70
N ILE A 402 -0.46 -3.43 -6.72
CA ILE A 402 0.50 -4.53 -6.61
C ILE A 402 1.82 -4.21 -7.32
N GLY A 403 2.13 -2.93 -7.43
CA GLY A 403 3.38 -2.44 -8.00
C GLY A 403 4.62 -2.85 -7.20
N ALA A 404 5.77 -2.37 -7.63
CA ALA A 404 7.04 -2.74 -7.04
C ALA A 404 7.24 -2.15 -5.64
N ILE A 405 7.68 -2.99 -4.70
CA ILE A 405 8.25 -2.56 -3.42
C ILE A 405 9.76 -2.57 -3.55
N TRP A 406 10.42 -1.56 -3.03
CA TRP A 406 11.86 -1.42 -2.96
C TRP A 406 12.37 -1.66 -1.55
N MET A 407 13.61 -2.09 -1.45
CA MET A 407 14.37 -2.07 -0.19
C MET A 407 15.26 -0.85 -0.16
N THR A 408 15.50 -0.30 1.04
CA THR A 408 16.50 0.75 1.24
C THR A 408 17.42 0.38 2.40
N GLU A 409 18.65 0.82 2.33
CA GLU A 409 19.62 0.74 3.43
C GLU A 409 20.26 2.11 3.63
N VAL A 410 20.39 2.56 4.86
CA VAL A 410 21.11 3.78 5.17
C VAL A 410 22.61 3.51 5.08
N ARG A 411 23.30 4.25 4.22
CA ARG A 411 24.77 4.24 4.06
C ARG A 411 25.27 5.66 3.90
N ASP A 412 26.31 6.00 4.65
CA ASP A 412 26.88 7.35 4.63
C ASP A 412 25.84 8.46 4.88
N GLY A 413 24.80 8.14 5.69
CA GLY A 413 23.71 9.05 6.04
C GLY A 413 22.65 9.25 4.95
N GLU A 414 22.64 8.44 3.89
CA GLU A 414 21.70 8.51 2.76
C GLU A 414 20.99 7.16 2.54
N TYR A 415 19.81 7.18 1.92
CA TYR A 415 19.08 5.97 1.54
C TYR A 415 19.58 5.41 0.22
N HIS A 416 20.09 4.19 0.23
CA HIS A 416 20.50 3.44 -0.95
C HIS A 416 19.45 2.39 -1.31
N PHE A 417 18.87 2.51 -2.48
CA PHE A 417 17.80 1.64 -2.95
C PHE A 417 18.34 0.37 -3.62
N PHE A 418 17.70 -0.74 -3.35
CA PHE A 418 17.98 -2.01 -4.02
C PHE A 418 16.67 -2.81 -4.20
N PRO A 419 16.63 -3.73 -5.19
CA PRO A 419 15.44 -4.55 -5.43
C PRO A 419 15.11 -5.44 -4.23
N THR A 420 13.83 -5.71 -4.05
CA THR A 420 13.40 -6.78 -3.13
C THR A 420 13.99 -8.12 -3.55
N PRO A 421 14.30 -9.02 -2.61
CA PRO A 421 14.74 -10.37 -2.94
C PRO A 421 13.71 -11.04 -3.85
N PRO A 422 14.16 -11.90 -4.80
CA PRO A 422 13.23 -12.73 -5.55
C PRO A 422 12.48 -13.64 -4.57
N PHE A 423 11.16 -13.62 -4.65
CA PHE A 423 10.33 -14.48 -3.82
C PHE A 423 10.53 -15.94 -4.26
N THR A 424 11.08 -16.73 -3.37
CA THR A 424 11.11 -18.18 -3.56
C THR A 424 9.81 -18.74 -3.01
N SER A 425 8.95 -19.25 -3.90
CA SER A 425 7.77 -20.00 -3.51
C SER A 425 8.20 -21.25 -2.72
N GLY A 426 8.36 -21.10 -1.42
CA GLY A 426 8.47 -22.24 -0.53
C GLY A 426 7.09 -22.89 -0.48
N LYS A 427 6.95 -24.12 -0.98
CA LYS A 427 5.80 -24.94 -0.63
C LYS A 427 5.84 -25.11 0.88
N VAL A 428 5.02 -24.36 1.59
CA VAL A 428 4.74 -24.65 2.98
C VAL A 428 3.91 -25.93 2.96
N ALA A 429 4.49 -27.03 3.41
CA ALA A 429 3.71 -28.21 3.75
C ALA A 429 2.75 -27.74 4.87
N CYS A 430 1.47 -27.62 4.56
CA CYS A 430 0.44 -27.60 5.57
C CYS A 430 0.48 -28.97 6.24
N ASN A 431 1.11 -29.06 7.39
CA ASN A 431 0.85 -30.19 8.28
C ASN A 431 -0.52 -29.90 8.91
N ASP A 432 -1.46 -30.77 8.58
CA ASP A 432 -2.80 -30.85 9.16
C ASP A 432 -2.80 -30.90 10.69
#